data_1c3b07161a0a0d8e15f01d2c32ef454a
#
_entry.id   1c3b07161a0a0d8e15f01d2c32ef454a
#
_cell.length_a   1.000
_cell.length_b   1.000
_cell.length_c   1.000
_cell.angle_alpha   90.00
_cell.angle_beta   90.00
_cell.angle_gamma   90.00
#
_symmetry.space_group_name_H-M   'P 1'
#
loop_
_entity.id
_entity.type
_entity.pdbx_description
1 polymer ?
#
loop_
_entity_poly.entity_id
_entity_poly.type
_entity_poly.pdbx_seq_one_letter_code
_entity_poly.pdbx_strand_id
1 'polypeptide(L)'
;MDSLMTRREFGEKALSSLVLFSLASLLKGKDLFAFPIRSFANHWLADLDQIGRDVKSDALKQVEWQKKVEELYSKVDLAEFLKMIDFETLKKKLDNFNGKGAMSLGVNFPKIDGVPTKFVFGRQLFAMKKGRSIVPHGHDSMATAFLVVSGSCRGRHFDRLADEKDFMIITPTIDKEFPTGGASSVSDVKDNVHWFEALTDSAFVFNIQVNGLKTNPKSPGRVYIDPNGEKLEGGKIRARVIDHDETTKLYG
;
A
#
# COMPACT_ATOMS: atom_id res chain seq x y z
N MET A 1 -2.60 -25.72 -36.46
CA MET A 1 -1.45 -26.66 -36.53
C MET A 1 -0.36 -26.06 -35.65
N ASP A 2 -0.41 -26.42 -34.38
CA ASP A 2 0.54 -25.89 -33.40
C ASP A 2 1.83 -26.73 -33.46
N SER A 3 2.94 -26.09 -33.81
CA SER A 3 4.26 -26.69 -33.85
C SER A 3 4.74 -26.93 -32.42
N LEU A 4 4.76 -28.18 -32.00
CA LEU A 4 5.36 -28.59 -30.73
C LEU A 4 6.87 -28.34 -30.77
N MET A 5 7.35 -27.53 -29.79
CA MET A 5 8.77 -27.23 -29.61
C MET A 5 9.58 -28.51 -29.41
N THR A 6 10.66 -28.67 -30.13
CA THR A 6 11.48 -29.90 -30.10
C THR A 6 12.35 -29.92 -28.82
N ARG A 7 12.74 -31.15 -28.38
CA ARG A 7 13.64 -31.36 -27.23
C ARG A 7 14.99 -30.62 -27.34
N ARG A 8 15.42 -30.33 -28.57
CA ARG A 8 16.66 -29.61 -28.83
C ARG A 8 16.55 -28.13 -28.57
N GLU A 9 15.43 -27.49 -28.91
CA GLU A 9 15.15 -26.06 -28.62
C GLU A 9 14.94 -25.80 -27.14
N PHE A 10 14.40 -26.80 -26.40
CA PHE A 10 14.33 -26.72 -24.94
C PHE A 10 15.70 -26.80 -24.27
N GLY A 11 16.61 -27.64 -24.80
CA GLY A 11 17.97 -27.81 -24.32
C GLY A 11 18.82 -26.52 -24.50
N GLU A 12 18.68 -25.83 -25.64
CA GLU A 12 19.44 -24.60 -25.93
C GLU A 12 18.98 -23.42 -25.10
N LYS A 13 17.69 -23.31 -24.78
CA LYS A 13 17.16 -22.28 -23.85
C LYS A 13 17.50 -22.55 -22.39
N ALA A 14 17.62 -23.82 -22.00
CA ALA A 14 18.07 -24.19 -20.65
C ALA A 14 19.56 -23.95 -20.45
N LEU A 15 20.40 -24.17 -21.48
CA LEU A 15 21.82 -23.88 -21.41
C LEU A 15 22.13 -22.36 -21.37
N SER A 16 21.38 -21.53 -22.08
CA SER A 16 21.55 -20.08 -22.01
C SER A 16 21.19 -19.49 -20.63
N SER A 17 20.26 -20.10 -19.90
CA SER A 17 19.94 -19.72 -18.53
C SER A 17 21.02 -20.15 -17.52
N LEU A 18 21.70 -21.28 -17.76
CA LEU A 18 22.79 -21.76 -16.89
C LEU A 18 24.11 -21.01 -17.08
N VAL A 19 24.36 -20.48 -18.28
CA VAL A 19 25.57 -19.68 -18.55
C VAL A 19 25.50 -18.31 -17.89
N LEU A 20 24.31 -17.73 -17.70
CA LEU A 20 24.11 -16.47 -16.96
C LEU A 20 24.37 -16.64 -15.46
N PHE A 21 24.15 -17.82 -14.89
CA PHE A 21 24.46 -18.12 -13.47
C PHE A 21 25.95 -18.33 -13.19
N SER A 22 26.74 -18.78 -14.16
CA SER A 22 28.17 -19.05 -13.97
C SER A 22 29.08 -17.83 -14.14
N LEU A 23 28.61 -16.74 -14.75
CA LEU A 23 29.35 -15.48 -14.85
C LEU A 23 29.27 -14.63 -13.57
N ALA A 24 28.28 -14.87 -12.70
CA ALA A 24 28.14 -14.18 -11.42
C ALA A 24 29.16 -14.60 -10.35
N SER A 25 29.88 -15.73 -10.57
CA SER A 25 30.85 -16.26 -9.60
C SER A 25 32.28 -15.72 -9.76
N LEU A 26 32.55 -14.83 -10.72
CA LEU A 26 33.88 -14.30 -11.00
C LEU A 26 34.14 -12.86 -10.51
N LEU A 27 33.18 -12.21 -9.89
CA LEU A 27 33.36 -10.86 -9.32
C LEU A 27 33.81 -10.95 -7.87
N LYS A 28 35.06 -10.71 -7.62
CA LYS A 28 35.68 -10.65 -6.29
C LYS A 28 35.18 -9.43 -5.51
N GLY A 29 34.57 -9.70 -4.37
CA GLY A 29 34.63 -8.96 -3.12
C GLY A 29 34.12 -7.52 -3.09
N LYS A 30 33.12 -7.29 -2.31
CA LYS A 30 32.46 -6.11 -1.75
C LYS A 30 31.08 -5.73 -2.31
N ASP A 31 30.73 -6.05 -3.57
CA ASP A 31 29.42 -5.70 -4.15
C ASP A 31 28.42 -6.86 -4.15
N LEU A 32 28.78 -8.06 -3.67
CA LEU A 32 27.90 -9.24 -3.67
C LEU A 32 26.66 -9.08 -2.78
N PHE A 33 26.71 -8.22 -1.78
CA PHE A 33 25.55 -7.94 -0.91
C PHE A 33 24.64 -6.81 -1.46
N ALA A 34 25.07 -6.06 -2.44
CA ALA A 34 24.26 -5.01 -3.07
C ALA A 34 23.39 -5.55 -4.23
N PHE A 35 23.73 -6.70 -4.78
CA PHE A 35 23.04 -7.28 -5.95
C PHE A 35 21.58 -7.67 -5.72
N PRO A 36 21.18 -8.30 -4.60
CA PRO A 36 19.77 -8.62 -4.33
C PRO A 36 18.90 -7.38 -4.17
N ILE A 37 19.38 -6.37 -3.45
CA ILE A 37 18.64 -5.13 -3.19
C ILE A 37 18.38 -4.37 -4.50
N ARG A 38 19.39 -4.27 -5.38
CA ARG A 38 19.22 -3.62 -6.68
C ARG A 38 18.22 -4.34 -7.57
N SER A 39 18.28 -5.67 -7.64
CA SER A 39 17.36 -6.47 -8.46
C SER A 39 15.92 -6.37 -7.96
N PHE A 40 15.67 -6.55 -6.65
CA PHE A 40 14.36 -6.41 -6.06
C PHE A 40 13.80 -5.00 -6.26
N ALA A 41 14.54 -3.98 -5.85
CA ALA A 41 14.09 -2.60 -5.91
C ALA A 41 13.83 -2.14 -7.36
N ASN A 42 14.64 -2.56 -8.34
CA ASN A 42 14.45 -2.20 -9.74
C ASN A 42 13.13 -2.69 -10.28
N HIS A 43 12.78 -3.96 -10.08
CA HIS A 43 11.55 -4.54 -10.62
C HIS A 43 10.34 -4.06 -9.83
N TRP A 44 10.37 -4.19 -8.51
CA TRP A 44 9.22 -3.88 -7.66
C TRP A 44 8.80 -2.41 -7.72
N LEU A 45 9.74 -1.47 -7.62
CA LEU A 45 9.44 -0.03 -7.70
C LEU A 45 9.01 0.40 -9.10
N ALA A 46 9.61 -0.17 -10.15
CA ALA A 46 9.23 0.11 -11.52
C ALA A 46 7.81 -0.39 -11.82
N ASP A 47 7.48 -1.62 -11.41
CA ASP A 47 6.15 -2.19 -11.56
C ASP A 47 5.11 -1.40 -10.77
N LEU A 48 5.46 -0.98 -9.53
CA LEU A 48 4.58 -0.17 -8.70
C LEU A 48 4.29 1.20 -9.34
N ASP A 49 5.31 1.86 -9.91
CA ASP A 49 5.12 3.13 -10.63
C ASP A 49 4.31 2.93 -11.91
N GLN A 50 4.56 1.84 -12.65
CA GLN A 50 3.83 1.55 -13.89
C GLN A 50 2.32 1.34 -13.63
N ILE A 51 1.95 0.47 -12.69
CA ILE A 51 0.52 0.25 -12.37
C ILE A 51 -0.13 1.53 -11.80
N GLY A 52 0.65 2.37 -11.10
CA GLY A 52 0.20 3.68 -10.67
C GLY A 52 -0.09 4.64 -11.83
N ARG A 53 0.75 4.65 -12.88
CA ARG A 53 0.50 5.40 -14.12
C ARG A 53 -0.72 4.91 -14.85
N ASP A 54 -0.87 3.59 -14.93
CA ASP A 54 -1.97 2.94 -15.64
C ASP A 54 -3.32 3.28 -14.99
N VAL A 55 -3.44 3.22 -13.66
CA VAL A 55 -4.68 3.62 -12.98
C VAL A 55 -4.94 5.12 -13.09
N LYS A 56 -3.90 5.94 -13.01
CA LYS A 56 -4.03 7.39 -13.15
C LYS A 56 -4.48 7.81 -14.53
N SER A 57 -4.07 7.10 -15.57
CA SER A 57 -4.48 7.35 -16.97
C SER A 57 -5.79 6.69 -17.37
N ASP A 58 -6.42 5.90 -16.49
CA ASP A 58 -7.57 5.01 -16.74
C ASP A 58 -7.29 3.86 -17.72
N ALA A 59 -6.02 3.57 -18.00
CA ALA A 59 -5.62 2.38 -18.74
C ALA A 59 -5.83 1.10 -17.93
N LEU A 60 -5.85 1.22 -16.59
CA LEU A 60 -6.16 0.16 -15.64
C LEU A 60 -7.31 0.62 -14.74
N LYS A 61 -8.35 -0.21 -14.60
CA LYS A 61 -9.47 0.11 -13.70
C LYS A 61 -9.05 0.01 -12.23
N GLN A 62 -9.67 0.83 -11.37
CA GLN A 62 -9.27 0.95 -9.96
C GLN A 62 -9.30 -0.39 -9.21
N VAL A 63 -10.35 -1.21 -9.40
CA VAL A 63 -10.45 -2.54 -8.77
C VAL A 63 -9.39 -3.52 -9.28
N GLU A 64 -8.99 -3.43 -10.54
CA GLU A 64 -7.88 -4.22 -11.10
C GLU A 64 -6.53 -3.75 -10.55
N TRP A 65 -6.36 -2.43 -10.38
CA TRP A 65 -5.19 -1.86 -9.71
C TRP A 65 -5.06 -2.38 -8.28
N GLN A 66 -6.16 -2.42 -7.51
CA GLN A 66 -6.17 -2.98 -6.16
C GLN A 66 -5.62 -4.41 -6.15
N LYS A 67 -6.11 -5.28 -7.04
CA LYS A 67 -5.60 -6.65 -7.15
C LYS A 67 -4.11 -6.71 -7.49
N LYS A 68 -3.65 -5.90 -8.45
CA LYS A 68 -2.24 -5.90 -8.88
C LYS A 68 -1.30 -5.34 -7.79
N VAL A 69 -1.69 -4.29 -7.09
CA VAL A 69 -0.85 -3.73 -6.02
C VAL A 69 -0.77 -4.67 -4.82
N GLU A 70 -1.85 -5.35 -4.46
CA GLU A 70 -1.85 -6.36 -3.41
C GLU A 70 -0.99 -7.58 -3.81
N GLU A 71 -1.04 -8.00 -5.07
CA GLU A 71 -0.16 -9.05 -5.60
C GLU A 71 1.32 -8.64 -5.56
N LEU A 72 1.65 -7.39 -5.91
CA LEU A 72 3.01 -6.86 -5.77
C LEU A 72 3.47 -6.83 -4.31
N TYR A 73 2.59 -6.43 -3.40
CA TYR A 73 2.91 -6.40 -1.97
C TYR A 73 3.10 -7.80 -1.38
N SER A 74 2.35 -8.80 -1.85
CA SER A 74 2.51 -10.19 -1.41
C SER A 74 3.85 -10.82 -1.82
N LYS A 75 4.51 -10.25 -2.83
CA LYS A 75 5.80 -10.71 -3.37
C LYS A 75 7.00 -9.91 -2.81
N VAL A 76 6.75 -8.91 -1.96
CA VAL A 76 7.81 -8.06 -1.43
C VAL A 76 8.75 -8.86 -0.52
N ASP A 77 10.06 -8.76 -0.74
CA ASP A 77 11.04 -9.13 0.26
C ASP A 77 11.05 -8.04 1.34
N LEU A 78 10.35 -8.33 2.44
CA LEU A 78 10.15 -7.36 3.50
C LEU A 78 11.47 -6.94 4.17
N ALA A 79 12.43 -7.86 4.30
CA ALA A 79 13.73 -7.54 4.91
C ALA A 79 14.52 -6.57 4.05
N GLU A 80 14.53 -6.79 2.74
CA GLU A 80 15.18 -5.89 1.78
C GLU A 80 14.43 -4.55 1.68
N PHE A 81 13.09 -4.57 1.71
CA PHE A 81 12.29 -3.36 1.74
C PHE A 81 12.59 -2.49 2.97
N LEU A 82 12.66 -3.08 4.16
CA LEU A 82 12.96 -2.38 5.41
C LEU A 82 14.36 -1.73 5.39
N LYS A 83 15.36 -2.42 4.83
CA LYS A 83 16.69 -1.86 4.60
C LYS A 83 16.64 -0.68 3.62
N MET A 84 15.90 -0.83 2.52
CA MET A 84 15.80 0.19 1.48
C MET A 84 15.23 1.51 2.00
N ILE A 85 14.26 1.47 2.92
CA ILE A 85 13.64 2.68 3.49
C ILE A 85 14.34 3.19 4.76
N ASP A 86 15.44 2.58 5.19
CA ASP A 86 16.11 2.87 6.48
C ASP A 86 15.13 2.81 7.67
N PHE A 87 14.42 1.69 7.76
CA PHE A 87 13.33 1.50 8.72
C PHE A 87 13.77 1.73 10.17
N GLU A 88 14.98 1.33 10.56
CA GLU A 88 15.47 1.49 11.92
C GLU A 88 15.58 2.97 12.34
N THR A 89 15.95 3.85 11.41
CA THR A 89 15.94 5.30 11.64
C THR A 89 14.51 5.85 11.75
N LEU A 90 13.59 5.38 10.90
CA LEU A 90 12.19 5.80 10.93
C LEU A 90 11.49 5.32 12.21
N LYS A 91 11.74 4.10 12.65
CA LYS A 91 11.16 3.47 13.84
C LYS A 91 11.44 4.27 15.11
N LYS A 92 12.67 4.75 15.30
CA LYS A 92 13.07 5.55 16.47
C LYS A 92 12.27 6.84 16.65
N LYS A 93 11.68 7.38 15.56
CA LYS A 93 10.87 8.61 15.64
C LYS A 93 9.58 8.41 16.41
N LEU A 94 9.06 7.16 16.49
CA LEU A 94 7.85 6.86 17.24
C LEU A 94 8.05 6.95 18.77
N ASP A 95 9.26 6.73 19.27
CA ASP A 95 9.56 6.73 20.70
C ASP A 95 9.17 8.07 21.35
N ASN A 96 9.43 9.17 20.66
CA ASN A 96 9.15 10.53 21.11
C ASN A 96 7.77 11.05 20.68
N PHE A 97 6.95 10.23 20.00
CA PHE A 97 5.63 10.67 19.57
C PHE A 97 4.59 10.50 20.67
N ASN A 98 4.02 11.62 21.12
CA ASN A 98 2.97 11.68 22.15
C ASN A 98 1.62 12.15 21.59
N GLY A 99 1.50 12.31 20.28
CA GLY A 99 0.25 12.69 19.63
C GLY A 99 -0.80 11.58 19.64
N LYS A 100 -2.04 11.94 19.37
CA LYS A 100 -3.12 11.01 19.05
C LYS A 100 -3.01 10.57 17.58
N GLY A 101 -3.63 9.43 17.27
CA GLY A 101 -3.63 8.88 15.91
C GLY A 101 -2.29 8.34 15.45
N ALA A 102 -2.12 8.26 14.15
CA ALA A 102 -0.91 7.78 13.51
C ALA A 102 0.07 8.93 13.21
N MET A 103 1.35 8.73 13.51
CA MET A 103 2.41 9.60 13.01
C MET A 103 2.66 9.28 11.53
N SER A 104 2.67 10.31 10.67
CA SER A 104 3.05 10.16 9.26
C SER A 104 4.53 10.49 9.07
N LEU A 105 5.29 9.54 8.55
CA LEU A 105 6.71 9.67 8.28
C LEU A 105 6.95 9.61 6.76
N GLY A 106 7.68 10.59 6.22
CA GLY A 106 8.10 10.56 4.82
C GLY A 106 9.04 9.40 4.54
N VAL A 107 8.83 8.68 3.44
CA VAL A 107 9.69 7.60 2.97
C VAL A 107 10.45 8.06 1.73
N ASN A 108 11.77 7.91 1.76
CA ASN A 108 12.63 8.16 0.62
C ASN A 108 13.23 6.84 0.13
N PHE A 109 13.09 6.59 -1.16
CA PHE A 109 13.82 5.50 -1.80
C PHE A 109 15.20 5.99 -2.24
N PRO A 110 16.24 5.16 -2.15
CA PRO A 110 17.55 5.50 -2.67
C PRO A 110 17.47 5.68 -4.19
N LYS A 111 18.41 6.43 -4.76
CA LYS A 111 18.55 6.49 -6.22
C LYS A 111 19.03 5.14 -6.72
N ILE A 112 18.26 4.54 -7.62
CA ILE A 112 18.50 3.22 -8.20
C ILE A 112 18.54 3.37 -9.72
N ASP A 113 19.58 2.85 -10.37
CA ASP A 113 19.71 2.92 -11.81
C ASP A 113 18.58 2.15 -12.51
N GLY A 114 17.97 2.77 -13.51
CA GLY A 114 16.82 2.22 -14.24
C GLY A 114 15.47 2.39 -13.55
N VAL A 115 15.40 2.98 -12.34
CA VAL A 115 14.14 3.27 -11.63
C VAL A 115 13.87 4.77 -11.68
N PRO A 116 12.61 5.21 -11.94
CA PRO A 116 12.26 6.62 -11.89
C PRO A 116 12.60 7.26 -10.53
N THR A 117 13.15 8.47 -10.56
CA THR A 117 13.39 9.25 -9.33
C THR A 117 12.15 10.00 -8.85
N LYS A 118 11.18 10.19 -9.76
CA LYS A 118 9.86 10.79 -9.49
C LYS A 118 8.79 9.76 -9.78
N PHE A 119 8.13 9.30 -8.74
CA PHE A 119 7.02 8.35 -8.83
C PHE A 119 5.69 9.07 -9.06
N VAL A 120 4.76 8.39 -9.71
CA VAL A 120 3.39 8.87 -9.90
C VAL A 120 2.57 8.85 -8.62
N PHE A 121 3.05 8.14 -7.61
CA PHE A 121 2.42 7.99 -6.31
C PHE A 121 3.15 8.74 -5.19
N GLY A 122 2.38 9.26 -4.22
CA GLY A 122 2.90 9.66 -2.91
C GLY A 122 3.17 8.44 -2.05
N ARG A 123 4.08 8.57 -1.06
CA ARG A 123 4.47 7.48 -0.17
C ARG A 123 4.77 7.99 1.22
N GLN A 124 4.38 7.20 2.22
CA GLN A 124 4.61 7.49 3.63
C GLN A 124 4.61 6.21 4.45
N LEU A 125 5.15 6.29 5.65
CA LEU A 125 5.07 5.27 6.67
C LEU A 125 4.22 5.81 7.81
N PHE A 126 3.08 5.19 8.08
CA PHE A 126 2.32 5.44 9.28
C PHE A 126 2.93 4.64 10.44
N ALA A 127 3.22 5.33 11.54
CA ALA A 127 3.71 4.73 12.77
C ALA A 127 2.69 4.96 13.89
N MET A 128 2.30 3.90 14.60
CA MET A 128 1.27 3.92 15.62
C MET A 128 1.74 3.19 16.88
N LYS A 129 1.45 3.76 18.05
CA LYS A 129 1.50 3.04 19.33
C LYS A 129 0.22 2.22 19.50
N LYS A 130 0.24 1.19 20.34
CA LYS A 130 -0.92 0.32 20.63
C LYS A 130 -2.19 1.12 20.92
N GLY A 131 -3.30 0.74 20.29
CA GLY A 131 -4.58 1.41 20.41
C GLY A 131 -4.69 2.74 19.66
N ARG A 132 -3.63 3.21 18.99
CA ARG A 132 -3.68 4.37 18.09
C ARG A 132 -4.03 3.93 16.69
N SER A 133 -4.56 4.86 15.89
CA SER A 133 -5.09 4.48 14.59
C SER A 133 -4.80 5.47 13.47
N ILE A 134 -4.81 4.96 12.25
CA ILE A 134 -5.15 5.72 11.05
C ILE A 134 -6.67 5.85 11.11
N VAL A 135 -7.16 7.03 11.46
CA VAL A 135 -8.57 7.26 11.79
C VAL A 135 -9.51 7.00 10.61
N PRO A 136 -10.81 6.69 10.86
CA PRO A 136 -11.77 6.37 9.80
C PRO A 136 -11.93 7.51 8.80
N HIS A 137 -11.67 7.23 7.52
CA HIS A 137 -11.89 8.19 6.45
C HIS A 137 -12.05 7.50 5.08
N GLY A 138 -12.77 8.15 4.19
CA GLY A 138 -12.87 7.81 2.79
C GLY A 138 -12.04 8.75 1.92
N HIS A 139 -11.97 8.43 0.64
CA HIS A 139 -11.21 9.19 -0.34
C HIS A 139 -12.06 9.67 -1.51
N ASP A 140 -11.65 10.79 -2.09
CA ASP A 140 -12.10 11.28 -3.38
C ASP A 140 -10.90 11.35 -4.34
N SER A 141 -11.07 10.86 -5.57
CA SER A 141 -10.07 10.90 -6.66
C SER A 141 -8.72 10.31 -6.27
N MET A 142 -8.75 9.16 -5.55
CA MET A 142 -7.56 8.56 -4.98
C MET A 142 -7.68 7.02 -4.93
N ALA A 143 -6.58 6.34 -5.28
CA ALA A 143 -6.37 4.92 -4.94
C ALA A 143 -5.15 4.80 -4.03
N THR A 144 -5.25 4.00 -2.98
CA THR A 144 -4.20 3.87 -1.97
C THR A 144 -4.02 2.41 -1.55
N ALA A 145 -2.79 2.02 -1.23
CA ALA A 145 -2.46 0.68 -0.78
C ALA A 145 -1.61 0.72 0.49
N PHE A 146 -1.79 -0.30 1.31
CA PHE A 146 -1.20 -0.43 2.64
C PHE A 146 -0.48 -1.76 2.77
N LEU A 147 0.72 -1.74 3.36
CA LEU A 147 1.50 -2.91 3.73
C LEU A 147 1.92 -2.77 5.18
N VAL A 148 1.52 -3.67 6.05
CA VAL A 148 2.01 -3.73 7.42
C VAL A 148 3.45 -4.22 7.39
N VAL A 149 4.40 -3.35 7.69
CA VAL A 149 5.83 -3.66 7.63
C VAL A 149 6.41 -4.12 8.96
N SER A 150 5.72 -3.80 10.07
CA SER A 150 6.10 -4.26 11.42
C SER A 150 4.89 -4.18 12.35
N GLY A 151 4.75 -5.14 13.26
CA GLY A 151 3.63 -5.24 14.18
C GLY A 151 2.37 -5.80 13.54
N SER A 152 1.19 -5.54 14.12
CA SER A 152 -0.10 -5.90 13.55
C SER A 152 -1.14 -4.81 13.76
N CYS A 153 -2.12 -4.75 12.87
CA CYS A 153 -3.23 -3.80 12.90
C CYS A 153 -4.56 -4.52 12.68
N ARG A 154 -5.63 -4.09 13.35
CA ARG A 154 -6.99 -4.37 12.92
C ARG A 154 -7.37 -3.39 11.83
N GLY A 155 -7.63 -3.89 10.63
CA GLY A 155 -8.10 -3.10 9.50
C GLY A 155 -9.59 -3.30 9.28
N ARG A 156 -10.32 -2.18 9.15
CA ARG A 156 -11.75 -2.15 8.83
C ARG A 156 -11.93 -1.35 7.56
N HIS A 157 -12.59 -1.94 6.57
CA HIS A 157 -12.92 -1.26 5.32
C HIS A 157 -14.41 -1.28 5.09
N PHE A 158 -14.87 -0.27 4.32
CA PHE A 158 -16.29 -0.12 3.98
C PHE A 158 -16.38 0.37 2.52
N ASP A 159 -17.35 -0.15 1.79
CA ASP A 159 -17.77 0.47 0.55
C ASP A 159 -18.58 1.75 0.85
N ARG A 160 -18.28 2.82 0.12
CA ARG A 160 -19.01 4.07 0.14
C ARG A 160 -20.12 4.00 -0.90
N LEU A 161 -21.37 3.94 -0.46
CA LEU A 161 -22.51 3.71 -1.32
C LEU A 161 -23.17 5.01 -1.79
N ALA A 162 -23.25 6.02 -0.91
CA ALA A 162 -23.82 7.31 -1.22
C ALA A 162 -23.31 8.40 -0.27
N ASP A 163 -23.34 9.64 -0.74
CA ASP A 163 -23.08 10.83 0.06
C ASP A 163 -24.39 11.57 0.29
N GLU A 164 -24.65 11.94 1.52
CA GLU A 164 -25.66 12.90 1.94
C GLU A 164 -24.96 14.18 2.42
N LYS A 165 -25.73 15.23 2.75
CA LYS A 165 -25.13 16.52 3.14
C LYS A 165 -24.14 16.38 4.31
N ASP A 166 -24.54 15.67 5.39
CA ASP A 166 -23.79 15.54 6.62
C ASP A 166 -23.49 14.07 6.97
N PHE A 167 -23.76 13.14 6.06
CA PHE A 167 -23.63 11.71 6.26
C PHE A 167 -23.07 11.01 5.02
N MET A 168 -22.50 9.86 5.25
CA MET A 168 -22.06 8.91 4.23
C MET A 168 -22.75 7.56 4.49
N ILE A 169 -23.35 6.97 3.46
CA ILE A 169 -23.91 5.61 3.56
C ILE A 169 -22.78 4.65 3.22
N ILE A 170 -22.43 3.80 4.15
CA ILE A 170 -21.36 2.82 4.01
C ILE A 170 -21.85 1.40 4.31
N THR A 171 -21.13 0.40 3.81
CA THR A 171 -21.35 -1.01 4.16
C THR A 171 -20.02 -1.68 4.47
N PRO A 172 -19.90 -2.44 5.59
CA PRO A 172 -18.67 -3.14 5.94
C PRO A 172 -18.28 -4.17 4.87
N THR A 173 -16.99 -4.21 4.52
CA THR A 173 -16.42 -5.16 3.57
C THR A 173 -15.32 -5.98 4.19
N ILE A 174 -14.47 -5.37 5.02
CA ILE A 174 -13.36 -6.02 5.71
C ILE A 174 -13.38 -5.61 7.18
N ASP A 175 -13.23 -6.60 8.07
CA ASP A 175 -12.88 -6.40 9.48
C ASP A 175 -12.01 -7.56 9.93
N LYS A 176 -10.70 -7.39 9.90
CA LYS A 176 -9.73 -8.44 10.26
C LYS A 176 -8.41 -7.88 10.76
N GLU A 177 -7.60 -8.76 11.35
CA GLU A 177 -6.21 -8.47 11.65
C GLU A 177 -5.34 -8.57 10.39
N PHE A 178 -4.42 -7.63 10.26
CA PHE A 178 -3.33 -7.62 9.28
C PHE A 178 -2.01 -7.72 10.04
N PRO A 179 -1.37 -8.88 10.04
CA PRO A 179 -0.04 -9.06 10.62
C PRO A 179 1.04 -8.42 9.73
N THR A 180 2.28 -8.41 10.20
CA THR A 180 3.45 -8.08 9.38
C THR A 180 3.44 -8.84 8.05
N GLY A 181 3.60 -8.13 6.94
CA GLY A 181 3.43 -8.65 5.58
C GLY A 181 1.98 -8.59 5.06
N GLY A 182 1.00 -8.34 5.93
CA GLY A 182 -0.39 -8.17 5.53
C GLY A 182 -0.59 -6.89 4.71
N ALA A 183 -1.37 -6.99 3.63
CA ALA A 183 -1.63 -5.89 2.72
C ALA A 183 -3.12 -5.72 2.43
N SER A 184 -3.51 -4.52 2.08
CA SER A 184 -4.82 -4.18 1.53
C SER A 184 -4.74 -2.91 0.69
N SER A 185 -5.79 -2.65 -0.07
CA SER A 185 -5.91 -1.46 -0.90
C SER A 185 -7.34 -0.94 -0.91
N VAL A 186 -7.50 0.34 -1.21
CA VAL A 186 -8.79 1.02 -1.31
C VAL A 186 -8.80 1.94 -2.52
N SER A 187 -9.98 2.24 -3.04
CA SER A 187 -10.14 3.12 -4.20
C SER A 187 -11.46 3.90 -4.11
N ASP A 188 -11.75 4.76 -5.09
CA ASP A 188 -13.06 5.42 -5.17
C ASP A 188 -14.22 4.44 -5.39
N VAL A 189 -13.93 3.23 -5.86
CA VAL A 189 -14.94 2.25 -6.33
C VAL A 189 -15.19 1.16 -5.30
N LYS A 190 -14.14 0.74 -4.58
CA LYS A 190 -14.20 -0.41 -3.67
C LYS A 190 -13.39 -0.15 -2.41
N ASP A 191 -13.93 -0.56 -1.26
CA ASP A 191 -13.30 -0.44 0.06
C ASP A 191 -12.89 1.02 0.39
N ASN A 192 -13.61 2.01 -0.15
CA ASN A 192 -13.24 3.43 -0.15
C ASN A 192 -12.90 3.98 1.24
N VAL A 193 -13.71 3.64 2.24
CA VAL A 193 -13.48 4.04 3.62
C VAL A 193 -12.64 2.99 4.32
N HIS A 194 -11.65 3.44 5.09
CA HIS A 194 -10.79 2.54 5.84
C HIS A 194 -10.39 3.13 7.20
N TRP A 195 -10.03 2.22 8.09
CA TRP A 195 -9.60 2.49 9.45
C TRP A 195 -8.60 1.39 9.88
N PHE A 196 -7.42 1.76 10.39
CA PHE A 196 -6.44 0.82 10.92
C PHE A 196 -6.08 1.18 12.35
N GLU A 197 -6.18 0.22 13.26
CA GLU A 197 -5.87 0.36 14.68
C GLU A 197 -4.71 -0.58 15.04
N ALA A 198 -3.67 -0.05 15.71
CA ALA A 198 -2.52 -0.86 16.11
C ALA A 198 -2.88 -1.81 17.27
N LEU A 199 -2.59 -3.11 17.09
CA LEU A 199 -2.84 -4.16 18.08
C LEU A 199 -1.60 -4.48 18.93
N THR A 200 -0.41 -4.31 18.37
CA THR A 200 0.89 -4.51 19.02
C THR A 200 1.39 -3.20 19.65
N ASP A 201 2.41 -3.25 20.51
CA ASP A 201 2.98 -2.05 21.18
C ASP A 201 3.35 -0.95 20.20
N SER A 202 3.79 -1.34 19.00
CA SER A 202 3.94 -0.46 17.85
C SER A 202 3.53 -1.17 16.57
N ALA A 203 2.95 -0.44 15.63
CA ALA A 203 2.65 -0.94 14.30
C ALA A 203 3.07 0.09 13.25
N PHE A 204 3.62 -0.40 12.13
CA PHE A 204 4.10 0.43 11.04
C PHE A 204 3.46 -0.03 9.74
N VAL A 205 2.82 0.91 9.05
CA VAL A 205 2.08 0.65 7.81
C VAL A 205 2.66 1.52 6.70
N PHE A 206 3.33 0.89 5.74
CA PHE A 206 3.76 1.57 4.51
C PHE A 206 2.55 1.81 3.63
N ASN A 207 2.44 3.04 3.16
CA ASN A 207 1.31 3.49 2.35
C ASN A 207 1.80 4.16 1.07
N ILE A 208 1.18 3.84 -0.05
CA ILE A 208 1.25 4.60 -1.29
C ILE A 208 -0.12 5.16 -1.65
N GLN A 209 -0.13 6.29 -2.37
CA GLN A 209 -1.36 6.93 -2.84
C GLN A 209 -1.19 7.50 -4.24
N VAL A 210 -2.08 7.14 -5.15
CA VAL A 210 -2.20 7.72 -6.49
C VAL A 210 -3.34 8.70 -6.48
N ASN A 211 -3.03 9.99 -6.63
CA ASN A 211 -3.97 11.08 -6.56
C ASN A 211 -4.38 11.58 -7.95
N GLY A 212 -5.57 12.18 -8.05
CA GLY A 212 -6.06 12.80 -9.29
C GLY A 212 -6.39 11.76 -10.35
N LEU A 213 -7.22 10.78 -9.99
CA LEU A 213 -7.70 9.75 -10.91
C LEU A 213 -8.65 10.36 -11.93
N LYS A 214 -8.45 10.06 -13.21
CA LYS A 214 -9.28 10.61 -14.31
C LYS A 214 -10.75 10.21 -14.24
N THR A 215 -11.04 9.06 -13.64
CA THR A 215 -12.39 8.53 -13.47
C THR A 215 -13.21 9.24 -12.39
N ASN A 216 -12.60 10.07 -11.57
CA ASN A 216 -13.27 10.84 -10.54
C ASN A 216 -13.02 12.33 -10.72
N PRO A 217 -14.06 13.14 -11.04
CA PRO A 217 -13.92 14.57 -11.29
C PRO A 217 -13.69 15.40 -10.01
N LYS A 218 -13.88 14.81 -8.84
CA LYS A 218 -13.64 15.51 -7.57
C LYS A 218 -12.14 15.78 -7.38
N SER A 219 -11.80 16.83 -6.66
CA SER A 219 -10.43 17.06 -6.21
C SER A 219 -9.99 15.97 -5.26
N PRO A 220 -8.72 15.54 -5.32
CA PRO A 220 -8.20 14.58 -4.36
C PRO A 220 -8.36 15.05 -2.92
N GLY A 221 -8.92 14.20 -2.06
CA GLY A 221 -9.18 14.58 -0.66
C GLY A 221 -9.56 13.42 0.23
N ARG A 222 -9.74 13.74 1.52
CA ARG A 222 -10.23 12.81 2.54
C ARG A 222 -11.54 13.32 3.11
N VAL A 223 -12.46 12.38 3.36
CA VAL A 223 -13.72 12.64 4.05
C VAL A 223 -13.72 11.80 5.32
N TYR A 224 -13.62 12.46 6.48
CA TYR A 224 -13.59 11.79 7.78
C TYR A 224 -15.01 11.48 8.25
N ILE A 225 -15.19 10.32 8.88
CA ILE A 225 -16.49 9.86 9.31
C ILE A 225 -16.45 9.22 10.70
N ASP A 226 -17.61 9.19 11.34
CA ASP A 226 -17.91 8.32 12.47
C ASP A 226 -18.61 7.04 11.95
N PRO A 227 -17.89 5.88 11.88
CA PRO A 227 -18.48 4.65 11.35
C PRO A 227 -19.47 3.98 12.30
N ASN A 228 -19.62 4.48 13.55
CA ASN A 228 -20.59 4.00 14.54
C ASN A 228 -21.96 4.70 14.42
N GLY A 229 -22.38 5.03 13.21
CA GLY A 229 -23.65 5.68 12.92
C GLY A 229 -24.85 4.78 13.00
N GLU A 230 -25.99 5.30 12.54
CA GLU A 230 -27.29 4.62 12.48
C GLU A 230 -27.20 3.34 11.60
N LYS A 231 -27.69 2.22 12.14
CA LYS A 231 -27.78 0.97 11.38
C LYS A 231 -29.00 0.98 10.50
N LEU A 232 -28.80 0.76 9.21
CA LEU A 232 -29.84 0.67 8.20
C LEU A 232 -30.04 -0.78 7.74
N GLU A 233 -31.11 -1.03 6.98
CA GLU A 233 -31.36 -2.34 6.38
C GLU A 233 -30.21 -2.81 5.50
N GLY A 234 -30.03 -4.13 5.42
CA GLY A 234 -28.97 -4.75 4.62
C GLY A 234 -27.55 -4.54 5.16
N GLY A 235 -27.41 -4.26 6.46
CA GLY A 235 -26.11 -4.10 7.11
C GLY A 235 -25.41 -2.77 6.80
N LYS A 236 -26.10 -1.84 6.16
CA LYS A 236 -25.58 -0.49 5.87
C LYS A 236 -25.52 0.34 7.15
N ILE A 237 -24.68 1.38 7.11
CA ILE A 237 -24.49 2.33 8.21
C ILE A 237 -24.61 3.74 7.62
N ARG A 238 -25.43 4.57 8.24
CA ARG A 238 -25.48 6.01 7.98
C ARG A 238 -24.47 6.70 8.89
N ALA A 239 -23.25 6.81 8.40
CA ALA A 239 -22.10 7.34 9.11
C ALA A 239 -22.09 8.87 9.05
N ARG A 240 -21.90 9.54 10.18
CA ARG A 240 -21.82 11.00 10.23
C ARG A 240 -20.49 11.47 9.63
N VAL A 241 -20.52 12.46 8.74
CA VAL A 241 -19.31 13.16 8.29
C VAL A 241 -18.89 14.12 9.39
N ILE A 242 -17.64 14.04 9.79
CA ILE A 242 -17.04 14.83 10.88
C ILE A 242 -15.68 15.39 10.43
N ASP A 243 -15.13 16.33 11.15
CA ASP A 243 -13.80 16.84 10.82
C ASP A 243 -12.67 15.93 11.33
N HIS A 244 -11.44 16.26 10.91
CA HIS A 244 -10.24 15.50 11.30
C HIS A 244 -10.01 15.50 12.82
N ASP A 245 -10.26 16.63 13.49
CA ASP A 245 -9.96 16.78 14.91
C ASP A 245 -10.95 15.97 15.74
N GLU A 246 -12.23 16.00 15.39
CA GLU A 246 -13.27 15.16 16.01
C GLU A 246 -12.96 13.68 15.79
N THR A 247 -12.61 13.28 14.55
CA THR A 247 -12.24 11.89 14.25
C THR A 247 -11.03 11.44 15.06
N THR A 248 -10.00 12.29 15.15
CA THR A 248 -8.79 11.99 15.94
C THR A 248 -9.09 11.93 17.44
N LYS A 249 -10.03 12.73 17.94
CA LYS A 249 -10.47 12.67 19.34
C LYS A 249 -11.17 11.36 19.67
N LEU A 250 -11.99 10.83 18.74
CA LEU A 250 -12.79 9.62 18.93
C LEU A 250 -11.97 8.33 18.69
N TYR A 251 -11.10 8.33 17.69
CA TYR A 251 -10.48 7.13 17.15
C TYR A 251 -8.94 7.19 17.12
N GLY A 252 -8.31 8.32 17.43
CA GLY A 252 -6.86 8.53 17.36
C GLY A 252 -6.03 8.00 18.55
#